data_0b2772ec9feb5ccb7c056c8eeaf8f4f1
#
_entry.id   0b2772ec9feb5ccb7c056c8eeaf8f4f1
#
_cell.length_a   1.000
_cell.length_b   1.000
_cell.length_c   1.000
_cell.angle_alpha   90.00
_cell.angle_beta   90.00
_cell.angle_gamma   90.00
#
_symmetry.space_group_name_H-M   'P 1'
#
loop_
_entity.id
_entity.type
_entity.pdbx_description
1 polymer ?
#
loop_
_entity_poly.entity_id
_entity_poly.type
_entity_poly.pdbx_seq_one_letter_code
_entity_poly.pdbx_strand_id
1 'polypeptide(L)'
;MAFIIELLLIGVGLSMDAFAVSVCKGLAMRKVNKKQAVVIGLFFGGFQALMPFIGWALGTQFESYITSIDHWIAFILLAFIGGKMVVEGCRLEEDETVKELDPPLDMKEMLLLAIATSIDALAVGITFAFLNYPIVECITIIGLTTFVLSIVGVVVGNMFGSRYQKKAEIAGGIILILIGLEILFEHLGILVL
;
A
#
# COMPACT_ATOMS: atom_id res chain seq x y z
N MET A 1 23.09 4.42 -15.82
CA MET A 1 23.19 4.19 -14.36
C MET A 1 22.35 5.19 -13.57
N ALA A 2 22.46 6.50 -13.83
CA ALA A 2 21.66 7.53 -13.13
C ALA A 2 20.16 7.27 -13.22
N PHE A 3 19.63 6.95 -14.40
CA PHE A 3 18.22 6.64 -14.64
C PHE A 3 17.68 5.46 -13.80
N ILE A 4 18.45 4.38 -13.66
CA ILE A 4 18.04 3.22 -12.85
C ILE A 4 17.98 3.57 -11.35
N ILE A 5 18.92 4.39 -10.89
CA ILE A 5 18.96 4.86 -9.49
C ILE A 5 17.75 5.75 -9.23
N GLU A 6 17.42 6.66 -10.13
CA GLU A 6 16.24 7.51 -10.05
C GLU A 6 14.96 6.67 -9.99
N LEU A 7 14.80 5.69 -10.89
CA LEU A 7 13.65 4.77 -10.86
C LEU A 7 13.57 3.94 -9.58
N LEU A 8 14.70 3.51 -9.04
CA LEU A 8 14.72 2.80 -7.75
C LEU A 8 14.28 3.71 -6.61
N LEU A 9 14.71 4.96 -6.59
CA LEU A 9 14.28 5.94 -5.58
C LEU A 9 12.77 6.22 -5.67
N ILE A 10 12.26 6.43 -6.89
CA ILE A 10 10.83 6.57 -7.15
C ILE A 10 10.09 5.30 -6.70
N GLY A 11 10.59 4.12 -7.09
CA GLY A 11 10.00 2.84 -6.70
C GLY A 11 9.97 2.62 -5.19
N VAL A 12 11.02 2.99 -4.46
CA VAL A 12 11.05 2.93 -3.00
C VAL A 12 10.03 3.91 -2.41
N GLY A 13 9.99 5.16 -2.89
CA GLY A 13 9.02 6.17 -2.43
C GLY A 13 7.58 5.68 -2.58
N LEU A 14 7.20 5.28 -3.80
CA LEU A 14 5.87 4.75 -4.12
C LEU A 14 5.53 3.45 -3.37
N SER A 15 6.52 2.69 -2.92
CA SER A 15 6.30 1.44 -2.18
C SER A 15 6.02 1.64 -0.69
N MET A 16 6.18 2.85 -0.15
CA MET A 16 6.09 3.07 1.29
C MET A 16 4.70 2.80 1.84
N ASP A 17 3.64 3.14 1.11
CA ASP A 17 2.26 2.87 1.50
C ASP A 17 1.98 1.36 1.54
N ALA A 18 2.38 0.65 0.48
CA ALA A 18 2.28 -0.81 0.42
C ALA A 18 3.12 -1.50 1.50
N PHE A 19 4.31 -0.96 1.81
CA PHE A 19 5.16 -1.43 2.90
C PHE A 19 4.46 -1.26 4.26
N ALA A 20 3.91 -0.06 4.54
CA ALA A 20 3.22 0.22 5.79
C ALA A 20 2.02 -0.72 6.00
N VAL A 21 1.19 -0.91 4.96
CA VAL A 21 0.06 -1.86 4.99
C VAL A 21 0.55 -3.29 5.18
N SER A 22 1.65 -3.69 4.54
CA SER A 22 2.24 -5.01 4.69
C SER A 22 2.76 -5.25 6.10
N VAL A 23 3.36 -4.24 6.74
CA VAL A 23 3.73 -4.28 8.15
C VAL A 23 2.49 -4.53 9.02
N CYS A 24 1.40 -3.80 8.80
CA CYS A 24 0.15 -3.99 9.54
C CYS A 24 -0.41 -5.42 9.37
N LYS A 25 -0.40 -5.97 8.16
CA LYS A 25 -0.80 -7.37 7.92
C LYS A 25 0.14 -8.35 8.63
N GLY A 26 1.44 -8.10 8.63
CA GLY A 26 2.43 -8.90 9.37
C GLY A 26 2.23 -8.88 10.87
N LEU A 27 1.88 -7.72 11.45
CA LEU A 27 1.58 -7.55 12.88
C LEU A 27 0.39 -8.42 13.33
N ALA A 28 -0.63 -8.58 12.48
CA ALA A 28 -1.81 -9.40 12.75
C ALA A 28 -1.56 -10.92 12.63
N MET A 29 -0.42 -11.36 12.10
CA MET A 29 -0.07 -12.77 11.96
C MET A 29 0.60 -13.32 13.22
N ARG A 30 0.23 -14.53 13.68
CA ARG A 30 0.94 -15.20 14.78
C ARG A 30 2.34 -15.66 14.38
N LYS A 31 2.49 -16.14 13.15
CA LYS A 31 3.77 -16.54 12.54
C LYS A 31 3.78 -16.10 11.08
N VAL A 32 4.96 -15.79 10.56
CA VAL A 32 5.13 -15.45 9.15
C VAL A 32 4.64 -16.60 8.28
N ASN A 33 3.52 -16.41 7.62
CA ASN A 33 3.07 -17.34 6.59
C ASN A 33 3.66 -16.91 5.24
N LYS A 34 4.68 -17.65 4.79
CA LYS A 34 5.40 -17.34 3.54
C LYS A 34 4.47 -17.25 2.33
N LYS A 35 3.42 -18.10 2.26
CA LYS A 35 2.45 -18.06 1.15
C LYS A 35 1.65 -16.77 1.18
N GLN A 36 1.17 -16.36 2.36
CA GLN A 36 0.44 -15.09 2.51
C GLN A 36 1.34 -13.89 2.22
N ALA A 37 2.59 -13.88 2.69
CA ALA A 37 3.54 -12.81 2.39
C ALA A 37 3.80 -12.65 0.88
N VAL A 38 3.94 -13.78 0.15
CA VAL A 38 4.09 -13.74 -1.31
C VAL A 38 2.83 -13.24 -1.99
N VAL A 39 1.64 -13.68 -1.54
CA VAL A 39 0.36 -13.18 -2.09
C VAL A 39 0.21 -11.68 -1.86
N ILE A 40 0.51 -11.19 -0.65
CA ILE A 40 0.49 -9.74 -0.34
C ILE A 40 1.45 -8.98 -1.27
N GLY A 41 2.69 -9.48 -1.41
CA GLY A 41 3.66 -8.88 -2.32
C GLY A 41 3.19 -8.87 -3.78
N LEU A 42 2.57 -9.95 -4.26
CA LEU A 42 2.03 -10.03 -5.62
C LEU A 42 0.88 -9.04 -5.85
N PHE A 43 -0.01 -8.87 -4.87
CA PHE A 43 -1.07 -7.86 -4.97
C PHE A 43 -0.49 -6.46 -5.03
N PHE A 44 0.32 -6.07 -4.05
CA PHE A 44 0.87 -4.72 -4.02
C PHE A 44 1.83 -4.45 -5.18
N GLY A 45 2.79 -5.34 -5.44
CA GLY A 45 3.71 -5.19 -6.56
C GLY A 45 3.02 -5.21 -7.92
N GLY A 46 2.00 -6.07 -8.09
CA GLY A 46 1.21 -6.16 -9.30
C GLY A 46 0.41 -4.88 -9.57
N PHE A 47 -0.28 -4.35 -8.58
CA PHE A 47 -1.04 -3.10 -8.73
C PHE A 47 -0.11 -1.89 -8.86
N GLN A 48 1.02 -1.88 -8.16
CA GLN A 48 2.02 -0.83 -8.27
C GLN A 48 2.75 -0.81 -9.63
N ALA A 49 2.72 -1.91 -10.39
CA ALA A 49 3.12 -1.94 -11.79
C ALA A 49 1.98 -1.60 -12.75
N LEU A 50 0.76 -2.08 -12.45
CA LEU A 50 -0.42 -1.90 -13.29
C LEU A 50 -0.87 -0.44 -13.34
N MET A 51 -0.89 0.26 -12.20
CA MET A 51 -1.39 1.64 -12.12
C MET A 51 -0.54 2.63 -12.93
N PRO A 52 0.80 2.66 -12.86
CA PRO A 52 1.56 3.55 -13.74
C PRO A 52 1.45 3.16 -15.21
N PHE A 53 1.22 1.88 -15.54
CA PHE A 53 0.92 1.50 -16.92
C PHE A 53 -0.42 2.11 -17.40
N ILE A 54 -1.46 2.04 -16.57
CA ILE A 54 -2.76 2.68 -16.87
C ILE A 54 -2.59 4.19 -16.97
N GLY A 55 -1.88 4.82 -16.00
CA GLY A 55 -1.60 6.25 -16.00
C GLY A 55 -0.86 6.70 -17.27
N TRP A 56 0.16 5.94 -17.69
CA TRP A 56 0.90 6.19 -18.92
C TRP A 56 -0.02 6.08 -20.15
N ALA A 57 -0.84 5.03 -20.25
CA ALA A 57 -1.78 4.85 -21.34
C ALA A 57 -2.83 5.97 -21.41
N LEU A 58 -3.30 6.46 -20.27
CA LEU A 58 -4.20 7.61 -20.17
C LEU A 58 -3.47 8.92 -20.50
N GLY A 59 -2.25 9.13 -20.00
CA GLY A 59 -1.44 10.31 -20.28
C GLY A 59 -1.14 10.48 -21.76
N THR A 60 -0.96 9.38 -22.51
CA THR A 60 -0.77 9.43 -23.97
C THR A 60 -2.05 9.78 -24.74
N GLN A 61 -3.24 9.64 -24.15
CA GLN A 61 -4.52 9.85 -24.82
C GLN A 61 -5.28 11.10 -24.34
N PHE A 62 -5.12 11.52 -23.10
CA PHE A 62 -5.95 12.54 -22.46
C PHE A 62 -5.13 13.52 -21.63
N GLU A 63 -4.65 14.59 -22.25
CA GLU A 63 -3.86 15.64 -21.59
C GLU A 63 -4.63 16.49 -20.55
N SER A 64 -5.97 16.37 -20.42
CA SER A 64 -6.76 17.41 -19.74
C SER A 64 -7.77 16.95 -18.67
N TYR A 65 -7.91 15.68 -18.31
CA TYR A 65 -9.06 15.23 -17.50
C TYR A 65 -8.78 14.50 -16.17
N ILE A 66 -7.55 14.37 -15.73
CA ILE A 66 -7.27 13.60 -14.52
C ILE A 66 -6.84 14.53 -13.39
N THR A 67 -7.59 14.63 -12.28
CA THR A 67 -7.01 14.99 -10.95
C THR A 67 -7.94 15.15 -9.75
N SER A 68 -9.26 15.02 -9.79
CA SER A 68 -10.04 15.51 -8.63
C SER A 68 -10.66 14.47 -7.71
N ILE A 69 -10.72 13.19 -8.06
CA ILE A 69 -11.54 12.19 -7.33
C ILE A 69 -10.68 11.13 -6.61
N ASP A 70 -9.48 10.87 -7.09
CA ASP A 70 -8.69 9.71 -6.68
C ASP A 70 -8.26 9.72 -5.21
N HIS A 71 -7.92 10.88 -4.67
CA HIS A 71 -7.45 11.07 -3.29
C HIS A 71 -8.58 10.87 -2.25
N TRP A 72 -9.81 11.24 -2.58
CA TRP A 72 -10.96 10.97 -1.72
C TRP A 72 -11.26 9.48 -1.59
N ILE A 73 -11.12 8.73 -2.69
CA ILE A 73 -11.32 7.28 -2.69
C ILE A 73 -10.25 6.61 -1.84
N ALA A 74 -8.97 6.99 -2.01
CA ALA A 74 -7.86 6.48 -1.20
C ALA A 74 -8.08 6.76 0.29
N PHE A 75 -8.43 8.00 0.66
CA PHE A 75 -8.71 8.37 2.04
C PHE A 75 -9.84 7.54 2.65
N ILE A 76 -11.00 7.44 1.98
CA ILE A 76 -12.16 6.70 2.49
C ILE A 76 -11.82 5.22 2.69
N LEU A 77 -11.09 4.59 1.75
CA LEU A 77 -10.67 3.20 1.86
C LEU A 77 -9.69 2.98 3.02
N LEU A 78 -8.66 3.81 3.13
CA LEU A 78 -7.66 3.71 4.20
C LEU A 78 -8.26 4.01 5.58
N ALA A 79 -9.15 5.01 5.69
CA ALA A 79 -9.85 5.33 6.92
C ALA A 79 -10.81 4.20 7.34
N PHE A 80 -11.52 3.58 6.40
CA PHE A 80 -12.41 2.44 6.68
C PHE A 80 -11.62 1.22 7.19
N ILE A 81 -10.53 0.87 6.52
CA ILE A 81 -9.72 -0.30 6.88
C ILE A 81 -8.96 -0.05 8.18
N GLY A 82 -8.36 1.13 8.32
CA GLY A 82 -7.68 1.53 9.55
C GLY A 82 -8.64 1.58 10.75
N GLY A 83 -9.85 2.12 10.55
CA GLY A 83 -10.91 2.12 11.57
C GLY A 83 -11.34 0.71 11.98
N LYS A 84 -11.51 -0.21 11.02
CA LYS A 84 -11.80 -1.61 11.28
C LYS A 84 -10.69 -2.27 12.14
N MET A 85 -9.42 -2.06 11.79
CA MET A 85 -8.27 -2.59 12.54
C MET A 85 -8.23 -2.05 13.99
N VAL A 86 -8.49 -0.76 14.18
CA VAL A 86 -8.54 -0.17 15.54
C VAL A 86 -9.66 -0.80 16.37
N VAL A 87 -10.86 -0.97 15.80
CA VAL A 87 -12.00 -1.61 16.49
C VAL A 87 -11.70 -3.07 16.82
N GLU A 88 -11.10 -3.81 15.90
CA GLU A 88 -10.71 -5.21 16.13
C GLU A 88 -9.64 -5.30 17.22
N GLY A 89 -8.62 -4.45 17.19
CA GLY A 89 -7.59 -4.37 18.23
C GLY A 89 -8.14 -4.01 19.61
N CYS A 90 -9.18 -3.17 19.69
CA CYS A 90 -9.85 -2.86 20.96
C CYS A 90 -10.70 -4.01 21.49
N ARG A 91 -11.29 -4.84 20.62
CA ARG A 91 -12.13 -5.98 21.02
C ARG A 91 -11.34 -7.19 21.53
N LEU A 92 -10.02 -7.22 21.34
CA LEU A 92 -9.15 -8.33 21.79
C LEU A 92 -9.09 -8.54 23.32
N GLU A 93 -9.80 -7.73 24.11
CA GLU A 93 -9.86 -7.90 25.58
C GLU A 93 -10.94 -8.87 26.06
N GLU A 94 -11.96 -9.19 25.23
CA GLU A 94 -13.13 -9.95 25.70
C GLU A 94 -13.11 -11.44 25.37
N ASP A 95 -12.25 -11.92 24.46
CA ASP A 95 -12.22 -13.34 24.08
C ASP A 95 -10.77 -13.89 24.00
N GLU A 96 -10.29 -14.41 25.14
CA GLU A 96 -9.10 -15.30 25.15
C GLU A 96 -9.37 -16.68 24.51
N THR A 97 -10.56 -16.89 23.94
CA THR A 97 -10.94 -18.15 23.33
C THR A 97 -10.67 -18.17 21.83
N VAL A 98 -9.60 -18.89 21.49
CA VAL A 98 -9.37 -19.52 20.18
C VAL A 98 -9.43 -18.54 18.97
N LYS A 99 -8.43 -17.68 18.81
CA LYS A 99 -8.15 -17.17 17.47
C LYS A 99 -7.64 -18.32 16.62
N GLU A 100 -8.41 -18.67 15.58
CA GLU A 100 -7.96 -19.57 14.53
C GLU A 100 -6.56 -19.18 14.07
N LEU A 101 -5.72 -20.20 13.93
CA LEU A 101 -4.37 -20.06 13.41
C LEU A 101 -4.43 -19.45 12.00
N ASP A 102 -3.87 -18.26 11.82
CA ASP A 102 -3.76 -17.56 10.54
C ASP A 102 -5.10 -17.44 9.77
N PRO A 103 -5.92 -16.40 10.02
CA PRO A 103 -7.14 -16.20 9.24
C PRO A 103 -6.79 -16.12 7.75
N PRO A 104 -7.58 -16.75 6.87
CA PRO A 104 -7.34 -16.65 5.43
C PRO A 104 -7.36 -15.17 5.01
N LEU A 105 -6.44 -14.79 4.12
CA LEU A 105 -6.44 -13.44 3.56
C LEU A 105 -7.77 -13.16 2.87
N ASP A 106 -8.45 -12.10 3.28
CA ASP A 106 -9.61 -11.62 2.54
C ASP A 106 -9.14 -10.97 1.23
N MET A 107 -9.39 -11.67 0.12
CA MET A 107 -8.96 -11.22 -1.20
C MET A 107 -9.63 -9.92 -1.63
N LYS A 108 -10.84 -9.61 -1.12
CA LYS A 108 -11.52 -8.35 -1.41
C LYS A 108 -10.83 -7.20 -0.69
N GLU A 109 -10.49 -7.40 0.58
CA GLU A 109 -9.73 -6.43 1.36
C GLU A 109 -8.35 -6.19 0.73
N MET A 110 -7.65 -7.24 0.31
CA MET A 110 -6.36 -7.14 -0.38
C MET A 110 -6.45 -6.35 -1.69
N LEU A 111 -7.50 -6.59 -2.47
CA LEU A 111 -7.74 -5.85 -3.72
C LEU A 111 -7.95 -4.36 -3.44
N LEU A 112 -8.80 -4.03 -2.48
CA LEU A 112 -9.08 -2.64 -2.12
C LEU A 112 -7.84 -1.92 -1.60
N LEU A 113 -7.04 -2.59 -0.74
CA LEU A 113 -5.77 -2.06 -0.25
C LEU A 113 -4.77 -1.83 -1.38
N ALA A 114 -4.63 -2.80 -2.29
CA ALA A 114 -3.70 -2.69 -3.41
C ALA A 114 -4.08 -1.54 -4.37
N ILE A 115 -5.38 -1.34 -4.63
CA ILE A 115 -5.86 -0.19 -5.40
C ILE A 115 -5.54 1.10 -4.65
N ALA A 116 -5.91 1.20 -3.36
CA ALA A 116 -5.74 2.42 -2.58
C ALA A 116 -4.26 2.86 -2.48
N THR A 117 -3.34 1.91 -2.26
CA THR A 117 -1.90 2.18 -2.11
C THR A 117 -1.16 2.39 -3.43
N SER A 118 -1.82 2.25 -4.58
CA SER A 118 -1.20 2.41 -5.89
C SER A 118 -1.80 3.56 -6.73
N ILE A 119 -2.68 4.37 -6.14
CA ILE A 119 -3.29 5.52 -6.84
C ILE A 119 -2.25 6.58 -7.19
N ASP A 120 -1.29 6.84 -6.31
CA ASP A 120 -0.16 7.74 -6.53
C ASP A 120 0.71 7.29 -7.73
N ALA A 121 0.89 5.97 -7.87
CA ALA A 121 1.61 5.40 -9.00
C ALA A 121 0.90 5.67 -10.35
N LEU A 122 -0.41 5.82 -10.36
CA LEU A 122 -1.15 6.21 -11.56
C LEU A 122 -0.75 7.63 -12.02
N ALA A 123 -0.65 8.59 -11.10
CA ALA A 123 -0.20 9.95 -11.40
C ALA A 123 1.25 9.97 -11.92
N VAL A 124 2.13 9.17 -11.32
CA VAL A 124 3.52 9.01 -11.78
C VAL A 124 3.56 8.41 -13.20
N GLY A 125 2.67 7.47 -13.51
CA GLY A 125 2.55 6.90 -14.85
C GLY A 125 2.18 7.94 -15.92
N ILE A 126 1.29 8.88 -15.60
CA ILE A 126 0.96 10.01 -16.49
C ILE A 126 2.21 10.86 -16.74
N THR A 127 2.96 11.16 -15.67
CA THR A 127 4.23 11.90 -15.78
C THR A 127 5.24 11.17 -16.67
N PHE A 128 5.33 9.84 -16.57
CA PHE A 128 6.19 9.04 -17.45
C PHE A 128 5.80 9.14 -18.92
N ALA A 129 4.51 9.29 -19.23
CA ALA A 129 4.03 9.52 -20.60
C ALA A 129 4.57 10.86 -21.16
N PHE A 130 4.47 11.94 -20.38
CA PHE A 130 4.94 13.27 -20.80
C PHE A 130 6.46 13.35 -20.93
N LEU A 131 7.19 12.65 -20.07
CA LEU A 131 8.66 12.60 -20.10
C LEU A 131 9.21 11.59 -21.12
N ASN A 132 8.34 10.84 -21.82
CA ASN A 132 8.73 9.78 -22.76
C ASN A 132 9.63 8.70 -22.13
N TYR A 133 9.39 8.36 -20.86
CA TYR A 133 10.15 7.33 -20.18
C TYR A 133 9.80 5.92 -20.72
N PRO A 134 10.77 4.97 -20.74
CA PRO A 134 10.51 3.60 -21.18
C PRO A 134 9.63 2.89 -20.16
N ILE A 135 8.32 2.88 -20.39
CA ILE A 135 7.31 2.45 -19.44
C ILE A 135 7.54 1.02 -18.92
N VAL A 136 7.99 0.10 -19.77
CA VAL A 136 8.21 -1.30 -19.40
C VAL A 136 9.31 -1.42 -18.32
N GLU A 137 10.39 -0.66 -18.44
CA GLU A 137 11.46 -0.63 -17.44
C GLU A 137 10.95 0.00 -16.13
N CYS A 138 10.20 1.10 -16.23
CA CYS A 138 9.63 1.80 -15.08
C CYS A 138 8.71 0.89 -14.26
N ILE A 139 7.70 0.28 -14.87
CA ILE A 139 6.73 -0.57 -14.18
C ILE A 139 7.38 -1.83 -13.61
N THR A 140 8.40 -2.37 -14.29
CA THR A 140 9.12 -3.55 -13.80
C THR A 140 9.90 -3.22 -12.53
N ILE A 141 10.65 -2.13 -12.52
CA ILE A 141 11.45 -1.72 -11.35
C ILE A 141 10.53 -1.36 -10.19
N ILE A 142 9.48 -0.56 -10.41
CA ILE A 142 8.53 -0.15 -9.38
C ILE A 142 7.82 -1.38 -8.80
N GLY A 143 7.27 -2.25 -9.66
CA GLY A 143 6.55 -3.44 -9.22
C GLY A 143 7.43 -4.42 -8.43
N LEU A 144 8.66 -4.67 -8.88
CA LEU A 144 9.61 -5.54 -8.17
C LEU A 144 10.05 -4.94 -6.83
N THR A 145 10.31 -3.65 -6.78
CA THR A 145 10.67 -2.94 -5.55
C THR A 145 9.53 -3.06 -4.53
N THR A 146 8.30 -2.79 -4.95
CA THR A 146 7.11 -2.91 -4.09
C THR A 146 6.88 -4.35 -3.63
N PHE A 147 7.03 -5.33 -4.53
CA PHE A 147 6.92 -6.75 -4.17
C PHE A 147 7.89 -7.14 -3.05
N VAL A 148 9.17 -6.78 -3.22
CA VAL A 148 10.21 -7.10 -2.22
C VAL A 148 9.95 -6.36 -0.91
N LEU A 149 9.66 -5.06 -0.95
CA LEU A 149 9.41 -4.27 0.25
C LEU A 149 8.15 -4.74 0.97
N SER A 150 7.10 -5.16 0.27
CA SER A 150 5.90 -5.71 0.90
C SER A 150 6.19 -7.01 1.65
N ILE A 151 6.98 -7.92 1.08
CA ILE A 151 7.40 -9.14 1.79
C ILE A 151 8.23 -8.80 3.03
N VAL A 152 9.18 -7.87 2.90
CA VAL A 152 9.98 -7.39 4.04
C VAL A 152 9.07 -6.76 5.10
N GLY A 153 8.07 -5.96 4.68
CA GLY A 153 7.08 -5.36 5.57
C GLY A 153 6.33 -6.41 6.38
N VAL A 154 5.83 -7.47 5.76
CA VAL A 154 5.16 -8.58 6.47
C VAL A 154 6.09 -9.24 7.48
N VAL A 155 7.34 -9.52 7.12
CA VAL A 155 8.32 -10.14 8.03
C VAL A 155 8.63 -9.23 9.21
N VAL A 156 8.91 -7.95 8.95
CA VAL A 156 9.17 -6.94 9.98
C VAL A 156 7.97 -6.81 10.90
N GLY A 157 6.76 -6.66 10.34
CA GLY A 157 5.52 -6.57 11.11
C GLY A 157 5.33 -7.76 12.03
N ASN A 158 5.50 -8.98 11.53
CA ASN A 158 5.35 -10.20 12.34
C ASN A 158 6.38 -10.28 13.48
N MET A 159 7.63 -9.88 13.24
CA MET A 159 8.66 -9.87 14.30
C MET A 159 8.28 -8.95 15.47
N PHE A 160 7.63 -7.83 15.19
CA PHE A 160 7.14 -6.91 16.20
C PHE A 160 5.79 -7.35 16.80
N GLY A 161 4.89 -7.90 15.98
CA GLY A 161 3.52 -8.24 16.36
C GLY A 161 3.41 -9.44 17.30
N SER A 162 4.29 -10.42 17.20
CA SER A 162 4.29 -11.61 18.07
C SER A 162 4.41 -11.29 19.57
N ARG A 163 4.95 -10.14 19.91
CA ARG A 163 5.15 -9.67 21.29
C ARG A 163 4.09 -8.67 21.77
N TYR A 164 3.44 -7.96 20.85
CA TYR A 164 2.55 -6.83 21.16
C TYR A 164 1.33 -6.78 20.22
N GLN A 165 0.71 -7.93 19.91
CA GLN A 165 -0.31 -8.06 18.87
C GLN A 165 -1.42 -6.99 18.97
N LYS A 166 -2.01 -6.79 20.15
CA LYS A 166 -3.08 -5.78 20.36
C LYS A 166 -2.60 -4.35 20.08
N LYS A 167 -1.46 -3.96 20.67
CA LYS A 167 -0.90 -2.61 20.48
C LYS A 167 -0.50 -2.38 19.04
N ALA A 168 -0.01 -3.43 18.37
CA ALA A 168 0.40 -3.40 16.99
C ALA A 168 -0.79 -3.23 16.03
N GLU A 169 -1.90 -3.89 16.29
CA GLU A 169 -3.12 -3.81 15.48
C GLU A 169 -3.76 -2.41 15.57
N ILE A 170 -3.82 -1.85 16.79
CA ILE A 170 -4.28 -0.46 17.01
C ILE A 170 -3.32 0.53 16.34
N ALA A 171 -2.00 0.37 16.53
CA ALA A 171 -1.02 1.24 15.93
C ALA A 171 -1.06 1.19 14.39
N GLY A 172 -1.19 -0.01 13.80
CA GLY A 172 -1.34 -0.20 12.36
C GLY A 172 -2.59 0.49 11.82
N GLY A 173 -3.73 0.34 12.48
CA GLY A 173 -4.96 1.03 12.11
C GLY A 173 -4.83 2.55 12.16
N ILE A 174 -4.18 3.09 13.20
CA ILE A 174 -3.92 4.53 13.33
C ILE A 174 -3.00 5.00 12.19
N ILE A 175 -1.94 4.26 11.86
CA ILE A 175 -1.02 4.60 10.77
C ILE A 175 -1.78 4.67 9.44
N LEU A 176 -2.66 3.71 9.15
CA LEU A 176 -3.47 3.72 7.91
C LEU A 176 -4.38 4.95 7.83
N ILE A 177 -5.01 5.34 8.94
CA ILE A 177 -5.84 6.54 9.00
C ILE A 177 -4.98 7.78 8.76
N LEU A 178 -3.78 7.86 9.36
CA LEU A 178 -2.87 8.99 9.18
C LEU A 178 -2.38 9.11 7.74
N ILE A 179 -2.00 7.99 7.10
CA ILE A 179 -1.62 7.96 5.68
C ILE A 179 -2.79 8.46 4.81
N GLY A 180 -4.01 7.98 5.07
CA GLY A 180 -5.19 8.47 4.34
C GLY A 180 -5.44 9.96 4.52
N LEU A 181 -5.22 10.49 5.73
CA LEU A 181 -5.33 11.94 6.01
C LEU A 181 -4.21 12.73 5.31
N GLU A 182 -2.98 12.22 5.29
CA GLU A 182 -1.85 12.84 4.62
C GLU A 182 -2.14 13.01 3.13
N ILE A 183 -2.56 11.94 2.44
CA ILE A 183 -2.96 11.94 1.04
C ILE A 183 -4.06 12.99 0.79
N LEU A 184 -5.05 13.06 1.68
CA LEU A 184 -6.14 14.03 1.54
C LEU A 184 -5.67 15.48 1.72
N PHE A 185 -4.82 15.75 2.72
CA PHE A 185 -4.32 17.11 3.01
C PHE A 185 -3.34 17.61 1.96
N GLU A 186 -2.51 16.73 1.40
CA GLU A 186 -1.63 17.04 0.27
C GLU A 186 -2.45 17.50 -0.94
N HIS A 187 -3.52 16.75 -1.26
CA HIS A 187 -4.41 17.12 -2.36
C HIS A 187 -5.18 18.41 -2.13
N LEU A 188 -5.58 18.71 -0.89
CA LEU A 188 -6.26 19.96 -0.53
C LEU A 188 -5.31 21.17 -0.47
N GLY A 189 -4.01 20.97 -0.70
CA GLY A 189 -3.00 22.05 -0.66
C GLY A 189 -2.77 22.62 0.75
N ILE A 190 -3.17 21.90 1.80
CA ILE A 190 -3.04 22.33 3.20
C ILE A 190 -1.64 21.96 3.74
N LEU A 191 -1.04 20.89 3.21
CA LEU A 191 0.33 20.50 3.49
C LEU A 191 1.14 20.59 2.19
N VAL A 192 1.91 21.67 2.06
CA VAL A 192 2.98 21.78 1.08
C VAL A 192 4.27 21.52 1.86
N LEU A 193 4.75 20.28 1.82
CA LEU A 193 6.09 19.93 2.22
C LEU A 193 7.02 19.96 1.01
#